data_e53ec61344de3877436cff6ec07d0ea6
#
_entry.id   e53ec61344de3877436cff6ec07d0ea6
#
_cell.length_a   1.000
_cell.length_b   1.000
_cell.length_c   1.000
_cell.angle_alpha   90.00
_cell.angle_beta   90.00
_cell.angle_gamma   90.00
#
_symmetry.space_group_name_H-M   'P 1'
#
loop_
_entity.id
_entity.type
_entity.pdbx_description
1 polymer ?
#
loop_
_entity_poly.entity_id
_entity_poly.type
_entity_poly.pdbx_seq_one_letter_code
_entity_poly.pdbx_strand_id
1 'polypeptide(L)'
;MPSLQTNLKIRPDHLDRQALIYIRQSTMIQVRDHTGSTTRQYDLAGRALALGWPQEHIRVIDQDQGHSGASAVGRNGFQLLVAEVGLKHAGAVLCLEASRLARSCRDWYHLLEICALTDTLVIDEEGIYDPGQYNDRLLLGFKKPAS
;
A
#
# COMPACT_ATOMS: atom_id res chain seq x y z
N MET A 1 -23.56 -4.96 11.96
CA MET A 1 -22.71 -5.46 10.89
C MET A 1 -21.27 -5.14 11.17
N PRO A 2 -20.45 -6.18 11.38
CA PRO A 2 -19.05 -5.93 11.74
C PRO A 2 -18.31 -5.11 10.70
N SER A 3 -18.68 -5.26 9.44
CA SER A 3 -18.00 -4.57 8.36
C SER A 3 -18.18 -3.06 8.39
N LEU A 4 -19.23 -2.57 9.08
CA LEU A 4 -19.47 -1.14 9.14
C LEU A 4 -18.34 -0.40 9.85
N GLN A 5 -17.85 -0.95 10.96
CA GLN A 5 -16.76 -0.30 11.68
C GLN A 5 -15.49 -0.27 10.86
N THR A 6 -15.21 -1.36 10.17
CA THR A 6 -14.04 -1.43 9.31
C THR A 6 -14.09 -0.39 8.21
N ASN A 7 -15.29 -0.13 7.69
CA ASN A 7 -15.47 0.77 6.56
C ASN A 7 -15.67 2.22 6.96
N LEU A 8 -15.68 2.54 8.25
CA LEU A 8 -15.90 3.93 8.69
C LEU A 8 -14.80 4.87 8.19
N LYS A 9 -13.60 4.39 8.03
CA LYS A 9 -12.50 5.21 7.53
C LYS A 9 -12.55 5.40 6.03
N ILE A 10 -13.23 4.49 5.33
CA ILE A 10 -13.30 4.53 3.88
C ILE A 10 -14.53 5.33 3.48
N ARG A 11 -14.30 6.41 2.76
CA ARG A 11 -15.36 7.30 2.29
C ARG A 11 -15.56 7.13 0.79
N PRO A 12 -16.70 7.57 0.26
CA PRO A 12 -16.92 7.50 -1.20
C PRO A 12 -15.80 8.17 -2.01
N ASP A 13 -15.21 9.22 -1.48
CA ASP A 13 -14.10 9.90 -2.12
C ASP A 13 -12.90 8.97 -2.32
N HIS A 14 -12.64 8.10 -1.35
CA HIS A 14 -11.57 7.12 -1.49
C HIS A 14 -11.88 6.12 -2.60
N LEU A 15 -13.13 5.68 -2.67
CA LEU A 15 -13.53 4.68 -3.65
C LEU A 15 -13.56 5.22 -5.07
N ASP A 16 -13.69 6.54 -5.24
CA ASP A 16 -13.63 7.17 -6.54
C ASP A 16 -12.21 7.21 -7.10
N ARG A 17 -11.22 7.00 -6.26
CA ARG A 17 -9.82 6.96 -6.66
C ARG A 17 -9.35 5.51 -6.69
N GLN A 18 -8.09 5.30 -7.00
CA GLN A 18 -7.56 3.95 -7.15
C GLN A 18 -7.21 3.31 -5.82
N ALA A 19 -7.34 1.99 -5.76
CA ALA A 19 -6.74 1.18 -4.71
C ALA A 19 -5.44 0.63 -5.30
N LEU A 20 -4.30 1.10 -4.78
CA LEU A 20 -3.01 0.68 -5.27
C LEU A 20 -2.52 -0.49 -4.44
N ILE A 21 -2.31 -1.63 -5.08
CA ILE A 21 -1.80 -2.81 -4.42
C ILE A 21 -0.31 -2.87 -4.66
N TYR A 22 0.46 -2.68 -3.59
CA TYR A 22 1.91 -2.63 -3.70
C TYR A 22 2.50 -3.95 -3.23
N ILE A 23 3.20 -4.61 -4.14
CA ILE A 23 3.86 -5.88 -3.86
C ILE A 23 5.34 -5.71 -4.10
N ARG A 24 6.11 -5.92 -3.04
CA ARG A 24 7.56 -5.83 -3.11
C ARG A 24 8.15 -7.12 -2.55
N GLN A 25 9.01 -7.74 -3.30
CA GLN A 25 9.73 -8.92 -2.85
C GLN A 25 11.19 -8.58 -2.66
N SER A 26 11.73 -9.00 -1.54
CA SER A 26 13.09 -8.63 -1.17
C SER A 26 14.15 -9.63 -1.59
N THR A 27 13.73 -10.81 -2.06
CA THR A 27 14.68 -11.86 -2.44
C THR A 27 14.34 -12.47 -3.79
N MET A 28 15.35 -12.97 -4.46
CA MET A 28 15.16 -13.68 -5.73
C MET A 28 14.41 -14.99 -5.55
N ILE A 29 14.52 -15.60 -4.38
CA ILE A 29 13.81 -16.83 -4.09
C ILE A 29 12.30 -16.60 -4.17
N GLN A 30 11.83 -15.49 -3.62
CA GLN A 30 10.41 -15.16 -3.65
C GLN A 30 9.93 -14.92 -5.08
N VAL A 31 10.78 -14.35 -5.91
CA VAL A 31 10.43 -14.10 -7.31
C VAL A 31 10.30 -15.42 -8.06
N ARG A 32 11.19 -16.37 -7.78
CA ARG A 32 11.14 -17.67 -8.46
C ARG A 32 9.90 -18.46 -8.06
N ASP A 33 9.38 -18.23 -6.88
CA ASP A 33 8.14 -18.86 -6.44
C ASP A 33 6.96 -17.94 -6.80
N HIS A 34 6.56 -18.00 -8.05
CA HIS A 34 5.49 -17.14 -8.56
C HIS A 34 4.16 -17.38 -7.85
N THR A 35 3.98 -18.55 -7.30
CA THR A 35 2.71 -18.90 -6.67
C THR A 35 2.41 -17.98 -5.50
N GLY A 36 3.41 -17.72 -4.65
CA GLY A 36 3.21 -16.86 -3.49
C GLY A 36 2.86 -15.44 -3.89
N SER A 37 3.56 -14.91 -4.90
CA SER A 37 3.32 -13.55 -5.37
C SER A 37 1.91 -13.42 -5.96
N THR A 38 1.50 -14.37 -6.78
CA THR A 38 0.18 -14.34 -7.39
C THR A 38 -0.92 -14.44 -6.34
N THR A 39 -0.73 -15.30 -5.33
CA THR A 39 -1.69 -15.45 -4.25
C THR A 39 -1.84 -14.12 -3.50
N ARG A 40 -0.74 -13.44 -3.22
CA ARG A 40 -0.79 -12.16 -2.52
C ARG A 40 -1.55 -11.11 -3.32
N GLN A 41 -1.34 -11.07 -4.63
CA GLN A 41 -2.08 -10.15 -5.48
C GLN A 41 -3.57 -10.42 -5.40
N TYR A 42 -3.98 -11.67 -5.51
CA TYR A 42 -5.39 -12.02 -5.43
C TYR A 42 -5.98 -11.68 -4.07
N ASP A 43 -5.25 -11.96 -3.01
CA ASP A 43 -5.73 -11.67 -1.67
C ASP A 43 -5.96 -10.19 -1.45
N LEU A 44 -5.00 -9.37 -1.87
CA LEU A 44 -5.11 -7.92 -1.70
C LEU A 44 -6.17 -7.33 -2.62
N ALA A 45 -6.26 -7.81 -3.86
CA ALA A 45 -7.30 -7.35 -4.77
C ALA A 45 -8.67 -7.74 -4.25
N GLY A 46 -8.82 -8.95 -3.73
CA GLY A 46 -10.07 -9.40 -3.13
C GLY A 46 -10.46 -8.54 -1.95
N ARG A 47 -9.49 -8.14 -1.14
CA ARG A 47 -9.78 -7.26 -0.01
C ARG A 47 -10.25 -5.89 -0.48
N ALA A 48 -9.61 -5.34 -1.51
CA ALA A 48 -10.04 -4.05 -2.05
C ALA A 48 -11.47 -4.12 -2.58
N LEU A 49 -11.81 -5.20 -3.29
CA LEU A 49 -13.16 -5.40 -3.77
C LEU A 49 -14.16 -5.49 -2.60
N ALA A 50 -13.79 -6.23 -1.56
CA ALA A 50 -14.65 -6.38 -0.39
C ALA A 50 -14.88 -5.07 0.34
N LEU A 51 -13.89 -4.17 0.27
CA LEU A 51 -14.00 -2.87 0.93
C LEU A 51 -14.77 -1.85 0.08
N GLY A 52 -15.04 -2.15 -1.19
CA GLY A 52 -15.91 -1.33 -2.00
C GLY A 52 -15.30 -0.76 -3.27
N TRP A 53 -14.00 -0.97 -3.51
CA TRP A 53 -13.40 -0.46 -4.74
C TRP A 53 -13.87 -1.29 -5.94
N PRO A 54 -14.29 -0.64 -7.03
CA PRO A 54 -14.60 -1.37 -8.25
C PRO A 54 -13.32 -1.94 -8.85
N GLN A 55 -13.46 -3.04 -9.56
CA GLN A 55 -12.30 -3.74 -10.12
C GLN A 55 -11.46 -2.82 -11.02
N GLU A 56 -12.08 -1.96 -11.80
CA GLU A 56 -11.36 -1.08 -12.69
C GLU A 56 -10.56 0.00 -11.96
N HIS A 57 -10.80 0.18 -10.65
CA HIS A 57 -10.02 1.11 -9.83
C HIS A 57 -8.88 0.42 -9.10
N ILE A 58 -8.77 -0.89 -9.23
CA ILE A 58 -7.72 -1.64 -8.52
C ILE A 58 -6.52 -1.78 -9.45
N ARG A 59 -5.36 -1.32 -8.98
CA ARG A 59 -4.13 -1.34 -9.76
C ARG A 59 -3.02 -1.97 -8.95
N VAL A 60 -2.28 -2.88 -9.58
CA VAL A 60 -1.16 -3.57 -8.94
C VAL A 60 0.14 -2.89 -9.34
N ILE A 61 0.98 -2.59 -8.36
CA ILE A 61 2.33 -2.07 -8.58
C ILE A 61 3.29 -3.14 -8.08
N ASP A 62 3.96 -3.81 -9.00
CA ASP A 62 4.89 -4.89 -8.68
C ASP A 62 6.24 -4.73 -9.37
N GLN A 63 6.55 -3.51 -9.77
CA GLN A 63 7.77 -3.24 -10.55
C GLN A 63 9.05 -3.46 -9.77
N ASP A 64 8.95 -3.52 -8.44
CA ASP A 64 10.12 -3.74 -7.58
C ASP A 64 10.43 -5.21 -7.36
N GLN A 65 9.64 -6.11 -7.91
CA GLN A 65 9.86 -7.54 -7.75
C GLN A 65 11.07 -8.00 -8.57
N GLY A 66 11.94 -8.74 -7.91
CA GLY A 66 13.00 -9.42 -8.61
C GLY A 66 14.18 -8.58 -9.04
N HIS A 67 14.21 -7.33 -8.68
CA HIS A 67 15.31 -6.45 -9.05
C HIS A 67 16.36 -6.44 -7.94
N SER A 68 17.23 -7.43 -7.98
CA SER A 68 18.28 -7.55 -6.98
C SER A 68 19.46 -6.66 -7.37
N GLY A 69 19.93 -5.87 -6.43
CA GLY A 69 21.15 -5.12 -6.57
C GLY A 69 21.09 -3.88 -7.46
N ALA A 70 20.12 -3.78 -8.31
CA ALA A 70 19.99 -2.61 -9.19
C ALA A 70 19.12 -1.57 -8.49
N SER A 71 19.74 -0.77 -7.65
CA SER A 71 19.00 0.11 -6.77
C SER A 71 18.06 1.07 -7.51
N ALA A 72 18.51 1.62 -8.64
CA ALA A 72 17.67 2.58 -9.37
C ALA A 72 16.43 1.89 -9.94
N VAL A 73 16.61 0.72 -10.52
CA VAL A 73 15.50 -0.03 -11.11
C VAL A 73 14.58 -0.54 -10.01
N GLY A 74 15.14 -1.00 -8.91
CA GLY A 74 14.35 -1.56 -7.82
C GLY A 74 13.50 -0.52 -7.09
N ARG A 75 13.70 0.77 -7.37
CA ARG A 75 12.93 1.84 -6.74
C ARG A 75 11.78 2.35 -7.59
N ASN A 76 11.67 1.88 -8.82
CA ASN A 76 10.67 2.40 -9.74
C ASN A 76 9.26 2.21 -9.24
N GLY A 77 8.98 1.05 -8.63
CA GLY A 77 7.65 0.78 -8.09
C GLY A 77 7.28 1.72 -6.96
N PHE A 78 8.21 1.93 -6.03
CA PHE A 78 7.96 2.84 -4.91
C PHE A 78 7.81 4.28 -5.39
N GLN A 79 8.64 4.69 -6.34
CA GLN A 79 8.54 6.04 -6.90
C GLN A 79 7.21 6.25 -7.61
N LEU A 80 6.74 5.25 -8.33
CA LEU A 80 5.44 5.30 -8.97
C LEU A 80 4.33 5.41 -7.92
N LEU A 81 4.44 4.62 -6.86
CA LEU A 81 3.47 4.66 -5.77
C LEU A 81 3.37 6.08 -5.18
N VAL A 82 4.51 6.66 -4.85
CA VAL A 82 4.56 8.01 -4.27
C VAL A 82 3.97 9.03 -5.23
N ALA A 83 4.29 8.91 -6.52
CA ALA A 83 3.77 9.84 -7.52
C ALA A 83 2.25 9.75 -7.65
N GLU A 84 1.72 8.54 -7.69
CA GLU A 84 0.27 8.36 -7.81
C GLU A 84 -0.46 8.90 -6.57
N VAL A 85 0.10 8.68 -5.40
CA VAL A 85 -0.48 9.22 -4.18
C VAL A 85 -0.41 10.75 -4.20
N GLY A 86 0.73 11.30 -4.58
CA GLY A 86 0.93 12.75 -4.60
C GLY A 86 0.01 13.47 -5.57
N LEU A 87 -0.38 12.79 -6.66
CA LEU A 87 -1.28 13.36 -7.64
C LEU A 87 -2.76 13.14 -7.28
N LYS A 88 -3.02 12.53 -6.12
CA LYS A 88 -4.36 12.22 -5.65
C LYS A 88 -5.08 11.20 -6.54
N HIS A 89 -4.34 10.36 -7.20
CA HIS A 89 -4.92 9.27 -7.99
C HIS A 89 -5.31 8.08 -7.13
N ALA A 90 -4.81 8.00 -5.92
CA ALA A 90 -5.03 6.86 -5.04
C ALA A 90 -5.93 7.23 -3.86
N GLY A 91 -6.89 6.36 -3.57
CA GLY A 91 -7.68 6.45 -2.35
C GLY A 91 -7.08 5.64 -1.22
N ALA A 92 -6.34 4.58 -1.57
CA ALA A 92 -5.69 3.75 -0.59
C ALA A 92 -4.50 3.03 -1.19
N VAL A 93 -3.54 2.70 -0.31
CA VAL A 93 -2.42 1.83 -0.64
C VAL A 93 -2.60 0.56 0.17
N LEU A 94 -2.65 -0.58 -0.51
CA LEU A 94 -2.80 -1.87 0.14
C LEU A 94 -1.50 -2.65 0.06
N CYS A 95 -1.12 -3.28 1.16
CA CYS A 95 0.09 -4.08 1.24
C CYS A 95 -0.11 -5.19 2.26
N LEU A 96 0.78 -6.17 2.28
CA LEU A 96 0.71 -7.24 3.27
C LEU A 96 1.13 -6.74 4.63
N GLU A 97 2.29 -6.12 4.70
CA GLU A 97 2.82 -5.56 5.93
C GLU A 97 3.26 -4.13 5.65
N ALA A 98 2.71 -3.18 6.40
CA ALA A 98 3.06 -1.78 6.22
C ALA A 98 4.56 -1.55 6.37
N SER A 99 5.22 -2.28 7.26
CA SER A 99 6.66 -2.14 7.50
C SER A 99 7.50 -2.44 6.27
N ARG A 100 6.94 -3.10 5.27
CA ARG A 100 7.66 -3.46 4.05
C ARG A 100 7.31 -2.58 2.87
N LEU A 101 6.49 -1.56 3.08
CA LEU A 101 6.16 -0.62 2.01
C LEU A 101 7.39 0.17 1.56
N ALA A 102 8.17 0.65 2.50
CA ALA A 102 9.33 1.45 2.21
C ALA A 102 10.59 0.73 2.66
N ARG A 103 11.73 1.10 2.08
CA ARG A 103 13.02 0.49 2.42
C ARG A 103 13.71 1.17 3.58
N SER A 104 13.31 2.39 3.90
CA SER A 104 13.93 3.16 4.97
C SER A 104 12.88 3.93 5.71
N CYS A 105 13.22 4.37 6.93
CA CYS A 105 12.33 5.22 7.69
C CYS A 105 12.08 6.54 6.98
N ARG A 106 13.08 7.06 6.29
CA ARG A 106 12.94 8.30 5.55
C ARG A 106 11.85 8.18 4.49
N ASP A 107 11.91 7.11 3.69
CA ASP A 107 10.90 6.88 2.65
C ASP A 107 9.54 6.62 3.27
N TRP A 108 9.51 5.90 4.39
CA TRP A 108 8.28 5.59 5.11
C TRP A 108 7.56 6.88 5.55
N TYR A 109 8.28 7.76 6.23
CA TYR A 109 7.67 8.98 6.72
C TYR A 109 7.30 9.92 5.59
N HIS A 110 8.09 9.92 4.52
CA HIS A 110 7.76 10.71 3.33
C HIS A 110 6.43 10.25 2.73
N LEU A 111 6.25 8.94 2.59
CA LEU A 111 5.01 8.39 2.06
C LEU A 111 3.83 8.73 2.97
N LEU A 112 4.00 8.58 4.28
CA LEU A 112 2.92 8.88 5.22
C LEU A 112 2.52 10.35 5.15
N GLU A 113 3.50 11.25 5.00
CA GLU A 113 3.22 12.66 4.90
C GLU A 113 2.38 12.97 3.65
N ILE A 114 2.75 12.39 2.54
CA ILE A 114 2.01 12.59 1.30
C ILE A 114 0.62 12.00 1.41
N CYS A 115 0.49 10.82 2.01
CA CYS A 115 -0.82 10.21 2.23
C CYS A 115 -1.71 11.09 3.10
N ALA A 116 -1.13 11.71 4.13
CA ALA A 116 -1.90 12.60 4.99
C ALA A 116 -2.39 13.82 4.22
N LEU A 117 -1.55 14.38 3.38
CA LEU A 117 -1.89 15.57 2.59
C LEU A 117 -2.94 15.28 1.53
N THR A 118 -2.97 14.07 0.99
CA THR A 118 -3.86 13.72 -0.11
C THR A 118 -5.05 12.89 0.34
N ASP A 119 -5.19 12.66 1.64
CA ASP A 119 -6.28 11.86 2.19
C ASP A 119 -6.29 10.46 1.58
N THR A 120 -5.14 9.79 1.64
CA THR A 120 -4.96 8.44 1.13
C THR A 120 -4.77 7.50 2.30
N LEU A 121 -5.52 6.41 2.32
CA LEU A 121 -5.44 5.42 3.41
C LEU A 121 -4.31 4.44 3.17
N VAL A 122 -3.81 3.85 4.26
CA VAL A 122 -2.87 2.74 4.20
C VAL A 122 -3.56 1.53 4.80
N ILE A 123 -3.57 0.42 4.07
CA ILE A 123 -4.28 -0.79 4.47
C ILE A 123 -3.30 -1.96 4.43
N ASP A 124 -3.16 -2.66 5.55
CA ASP A 124 -2.37 -3.88 5.58
C ASP A 124 -3.20 -5.01 6.18
N GLU A 125 -2.58 -6.15 6.46
CA GLU A 125 -3.31 -7.30 6.99
C GLU A 125 -4.01 -7.00 8.30
N GLU A 126 -3.44 -6.09 9.08
CA GLU A 126 -3.93 -5.85 10.43
C GLU A 126 -5.01 -4.78 10.51
N GLY A 127 -5.08 -3.92 9.53
CA GLY A 127 -6.10 -2.88 9.64
C GLY A 127 -6.04 -1.82 8.56
N ILE A 128 -6.90 -0.82 8.76
CA ILE A 128 -7.04 0.32 7.87
C ILE A 128 -6.58 1.54 8.66
N TYR A 129 -5.66 2.30 8.11
CA TYR A 129 -5.05 3.44 8.78
C TYR A 129 -5.21 4.70 7.96
N ASP A 130 -5.57 5.78 8.64
CA ASP A 130 -5.66 7.10 8.02
C ASP A 130 -4.48 7.94 8.51
N PRO A 131 -3.45 8.16 7.68
CA PRO A 131 -2.27 8.90 8.14
C PRO A 131 -2.57 10.34 8.57
N GLY A 132 -3.72 10.87 8.19
CA GLY A 132 -4.13 12.19 8.65
C GLY A 132 -4.67 12.20 10.07
N GLN A 133 -4.95 11.04 10.65
CA GLN A 133 -5.47 10.93 12.00
C GLN A 133 -4.33 10.67 12.98
N TYR A 134 -4.35 11.40 14.10
CA TYR A 134 -3.26 11.33 15.05
C TYR A 134 -3.00 9.91 15.57
N ASN A 135 -4.05 9.23 16.01
CA ASN A 135 -3.90 7.88 16.56
C ASN A 135 -3.40 6.89 15.52
N ASP A 136 -3.92 6.98 14.30
CA ASP A 136 -3.48 6.08 13.24
C ASP A 136 -2.03 6.38 12.86
N ARG A 137 -1.64 7.65 12.86
CA ARG A 137 -0.27 8.03 12.58
C ARG A 137 0.70 7.45 13.60
N LEU A 138 0.29 7.43 14.87
CA LEU A 138 1.09 6.80 15.92
C LEU A 138 1.25 5.30 15.66
N LEU A 139 0.17 4.62 15.32
CA LEU A 139 0.25 3.19 15.03
C LEU A 139 1.16 2.91 13.85
N LEU A 140 1.08 3.74 12.82
CA LEU A 140 1.94 3.59 11.65
C LEU A 140 3.41 3.82 12.01
N GLY A 141 3.67 4.65 13.01
CA GLY A 141 5.04 4.85 13.48
C GLY A 141 5.66 3.57 14.07
N PHE A 142 4.84 2.73 14.66
CA PHE A 142 5.31 1.44 15.16
C PHE A 142 5.53 0.43 14.04
N LYS A 143 5.02 0.70 12.86
CA LYS A 143 5.17 -0.19 11.69
C LYS A 143 6.27 0.27 10.75
N LYS A 144 7.11 1.19 11.19
CA LYS A 144 8.19 1.70 10.36
C LYS A 144 9.18 0.58 10.01
N PRO A 145 9.90 0.72 8.88
CA PRO A 145 10.94 -0.25 8.54
C PRO A 145 12.03 -0.30 9.59
N ALA A 146 12.77 -1.41 9.60
CA ALA A 146 13.81 -1.62 10.60
C ALA A 146 15.01 -0.68 10.42
N SER A 147 15.20 -0.11 9.25
CA SER A 147 16.38 0.73 9.00
C SER A 147 16.04 2.19 8.73
#